data_d65c6929df2a19acd130a2d2a1421715
#
_entry.id   d65c6929df2a19acd130a2d2a1421715
#
_cell.length_a   1.000
_cell.length_b   1.000
_cell.length_c   1.000
_cell.angle_alpha   90.00
_cell.angle_beta   90.00
_cell.angle_gamma   90.00
#
_symmetry.space_group_name_H-M   'P 1'
#
loop_
_entity.id
_entity.type
_entity.pdbx_description
1 polymer ?
#
loop_
_entity_poly.entity_id
_entity_poly.type
_entity_poly.pdbx_seq_one_letter_code
_entity_poly.pdbx_strand_id
1 'polypeptide(L)'
;VKLRETYVCTACGARAPQWRGQCPACKEWNTLELTVAPREGKAGRRPGASAAGPQGRAQPLKDVDDHGAEPFGSGLDALDRVLGKGLVPGAAILVGGEPGIGKSTLLLQVAGAVAAAGRGVLYLSGEESLPQLKARAARLGVLHDDLMAVATTRLDDVLPHLEGSDAPALLIVDSVQTVSSDRAEGLPGNVSQVRAVSTEIVEACKRSGTTVLLVGHVTKDGALAGPRLLEHLVDTVISIEGDRRQMFRLLRVLKNRFGPNQELLVFRMVEQGMEVVEDPSTFFLGARDPALSGTALVMAVDGQRPLAVEVQALVTRSYLAIPRRTGLGFDVNRLHLLLAVLEKRLRLNFGQVDIYAKIGGGMKLQDPGMDLGLVAAVLSSFYDLPLPERAVFWGEVDLNGQVRPVAAHSIRRDQARRLGYTPILHPADDAAHGVPTVAALQDALFRRARRPAQSGPQASSPASPPDIADDRFPRARAGHGPGDGTAAFGDSDDPAGGEDGA
;
A
#
# COMPACT_ATOMS: atom_id res chain seq x y z
N VAL A 1 -28.58 -38.63 0.05
CA VAL A 1 -27.48 -39.04 0.96
C VAL A 1 -27.92 -38.66 2.37
N LYS A 2 -28.08 -39.65 3.29
CA LYS A 2 -28.41 -39.36 4.70
C LYS A 2 -27.13 -38.87 5.37
N LEU A 3 -27.07 -37.56 5.65
CA LEU A 3 -26.01 -36.90 6.41
C LEU A 3 -26.11 -37.29 7.88
N ARG A 4 -25.02 -37.56 8.54
CA ARG A 4 -24.96 -37.81 9.99
C ARG A 4 -24.41 -36.59 10.69
N GLU A 5 -25.28 -35.94 11.42
CA GLU A 5 -24.90 -34.79 12.27
C GLU A 5 -24.05 -35.33 13.44
N THR A 6 -22.88 -34.72 13.61
CA THR A 6 -21.96 -35.02 14.72
C THR A 6 -21.48 -33.70 15.30
N TYR A 7 -21.47 -33.61 16.61
CA TYR A 7 -20.98 -32.41 17.31
C TYR A 7 -19.52 -32.61 17.72
N VAL A 8 -18.68 -31.64 17.45
CA VAL A 8 -17.24 -31.64 17.79
C VAL A 8 -16.96 -30.53 18.80
N CYS A 9 -16.27 -30.88 19.88
CA CYS A 9 -15.87 -29.92 20.89
C CYS A 9 -14.71 -29.06 20.38
N THR A 10 -14.86 -27.74 20.41
CA THR A 10 -13.83 -26.77 19.99
C THR A 10 -12.64 -26.72 20.94
N ALA A 11 -12.82 -27.12 22.21
CA ALA A 11 -11.76 -27.10 23.20
C ALA A 11 -10.87 -28.37 23.19
N CYS A 12 -11.45 -29.56 22.94
CA CYS A 12 -10.69 -30.82 23.04
C CYS A 12 -10.82 -31.77 21.84
N GLY A 13 -11.62 -31.39 20.80
CA GLY A 13 -11.79 -32.22 19.59
C GLY A 13 -12.66 -33.48 19.78
N ALA A 14 -13.22 -33.75 20.97
CA ALA A 14 -14.07 -34.89 21.22
C ALA A 14 -15.38 -34.81 20.42
N ARG A 15 -15.84 -35.95 19.86
CA ARG A 15 -17.04 -36.04 19.05
C ARG A 15 -18.23 -36.56 19.89
N ALA A 16 -19.38 -35.92 19.76
CA ALA A 16 -20.63 -36.33 20.39
C ALA A 16 -21.71 -36.50 19.35
N PRO A 17 -22.60 -37.54 19.47
CA PRO A 17 -23.68 -37.78 18.51
C PRO A 17 -24.86 -36.81 18.62
N GLN A 18 -24.91 -36.01 19.70
CA GLN A 18 -25.93 -35.02 19.96
C GLN A 18 -25.33 -33.82 20.65
N TRP A 19 -25.89 -32.64 20.45
CA TRP A 19 -25.53 -31.45 21.17
C TRP A 19 -25.83 -31.58 22.67
N ARG A 20 -24.85 -31.23 23.48
CA ARG A 20 -24.96 -31.14 24.94
C ARG A 20 -24.38 -29.83 25.38
N GLY A 21 -24.98 -29.15 26.34
CA GLY A 21 -24.45 -27.89 26.87
C GLY A 21 -23.03 -28.00 27.42
N GLN A 22 -22.60 -29.23 27.82
CA GLN A 22 -21.28 -29.52 28.35
C GLN A 22 -20.63 -30.67 27.59
N CYS A 23 -19.37 -30.53 27.22
CA CYS A 23 -18.59 -31.56 26.56
C CYS A 23 -18.39 -32.77 27.48
N PRO A 24 -18.69 -34.00 27.07
CA PRO A 24 -18.53 -35.19 27.92
C PRO A 24 -17.08 -35.52 28.23
N ALA A 25 -16.13 -35.09 27.41
CA ALA A 25 -14.71 -35.41 27.55
C ALA A 25 -13.96 -34.37 28.43
N CYS A 26 -14.02 -33.07 28.09
CA CYS A 26 -13.29 -32.02 28.82
C CYS A 26 -14.17 -31.24 29.81
N LYS A 27 -15.48 -31.47 29.84
CA LYS A 27 -16.44 -30.82 30.73
C LYS A 27 -16.58 -29.30 30.57
N GLU A 28 -16.03 -28.75 29.48
CA GLU A 28 -16.24 -27.35 29.11
C GLU A 28 -17.65 -27.09 28.59
N TRP A 29 -18.21 -25.91 28.95
CA TRP A 29 -19.58 -25.53 28.56
C TRP A 29 -19.61 -24.82 27.20
N ASN A 30 -20.66 -25.11 26.42
CA ASN A 30 -20.96 -24.48 25.11
C ASN A 30 -19.83 -24.61 24.06
N THR A 31 -19.08 -25.69 24.10
CA THR A 31 -17.96 -25.95 23.19
C THR A 31 -18.29 -26.98 22.08
N LEU A 32 -19.53 -27.50 22.02
CA LEU A 32 -19.94 -28.49 21.01
C LEU A 32 -20.57 -27.77 19.80
N GLU A 33 -19.89 -27.82 18.66
CA GLU A 33 -20.35 -27.28 17.39
C GLU A 33 -20.77 -28.41 16.42
N LEU A 34 -21.86 -28.17 15.66
CA LEU A 34 -22.37 -29.11 14.68
C LEU A 34 -21.37 -29.22 13.52
N THR A 35 -20.91 -30.47 13.29
CA THR A 35 -20.06 -30.80 12.12
C THR A 35 -20.80 -31.90 11.34
N VAL A 36 -21.05 -31.64 10.06
CA VAL A 36 -21.66 -32.64 9.17
C VAL A 36 -20.52 -33.40 8.50
N ALA A 37 -20.36 -34.68 8.87
CA ALA A 37 -19.35 -35.55 8.29
C ALA A 37 -19.96 -36.42 7.17
N PRO A 38 -19.30 -36.54 6.01
CA PRO A 38 -19.68 -37.53 5.01
C PRO A 38 -19.50 -38.93 5.58
N ARG A 39 -20.44 -39.83 5.25
CA ARG A 39 -20.30 -41.25 5.61
C ARG A 39 -19.09 -41.84 4.92
N GLU A 40 -18.12 -42.36 5.67
CA GLU A 40 -17.07 -43.24 5.15
C GLU A 40 -17.76 -44.44 4.47
N GLY A 41 -17.90 -44.35 3.15
CA GLY A 41 -18.25 -45.50 2.32
C GLY A 41 -17.08 -46.47 2.35
N LYS A 42 -17.34 -47.77 2.64
CA LYS A 42 -16.35 -48.83 2.52
C LYS A 42 -15.56 -48.66 1.24
N ALA A 43 -14.28 -48.36 1.39
CA ALA A 43 -13.34 -48.20 0.28
C ALA A 43 -13.26 -49.52 -0.48
N GLY A 44 -13.97 -49.60 -1.62
CA GLY A 44 -13.69 -50.56 -2.67
C GLY A 44 -12.27 -50.24 -3.22
N ARG A 45 -11.39 -51.17 -3.05
CA ARG A 45 -10.04 -51.16 -3.62
C ARG A 45 -10.15 -50.95 -5.13
N ARG A 46 -9.83 -49.76 -5.65
CA ARG A 46 -9.61 -49.52 -7.08
C ARG A 46 -8.21 -50.05 -7.43
N PRO A 47 -8.09 -51.03 -8.38
CA PRO A 47 -6.79 -51.40 -8.92
C PRO A 47 -6.39 -50.35 -9.95
N GLY A 48 -5.28 -49.68 -9.70
CA GLY A 48 -4.69 -48.74 -10.66
C GLY A 48 -4.06 -47.52 -10.04
N ALA A 49 -3.63 -47.55 -8.79
CA ALA A 49 -2.74 -46.52 -8.27
C ALA A 49 -1.32 -46.83 -8.80
N SER A 50 -0.94 -46.18 -9.87
CA SER A 50 0.43 -46.02 -10.34
C SER A 50 1.29 -45.57 -9.16
N ALA A 51 2.46 -46.16 -8.99
CA ALA A 51 3.39 -45.98 -7.91
C ALA A 51 3.71 -44.48 -7.71
N ALA A 52 3.06 -43.86 -6.73
CA ALA A 52 3.60 -42.64 -6.12
C ALA A 52 4.92 -43.06 -5.47
N GLY A 53 5.99 -42.42 -5.89
CA GLY A 53 7.30 -42.61 -5.27
C GLY A 53 7.27 -42.39 -3.75
N PRO A 54 8.28 -42.77 -2.99
CA PRO A 54 8.26 -42.83 -1.54
C PRO A 54 8.15 -41.46 -0.90
N GLN A 55 6.97 -40.91 -0.88
CA GLN A 55 6.66 -39.69 -0.14
C GLN A 55 6.71 -40.01 1.35
N GLY A 56 7.66 -39.39 2.07
CA GLY A 56 7.81 -39.50 3.51
C GLY A 56 8.99 -40.30 3.99
N ARG A 57 9.90 -40.76 3.15
CA ARG A 57 11.15 -41.38 3.59
C ARG A 57 12.17 -40.26 3.92
N ALA A 58 12.64 -40.25 5.14
CA ALA A 58 13.75 -39.38 5.53
C ALA A 58 15.01 -39.77 4.74
N GLN A 59 15.65 -38.79 4.10
CA GLN A 59 16.91 -38.95 3.38
C GLN A 59 17.85 -37.81 3.76
N PRO A 60 19.17 -37.98 3.66
CA PRO A 60 20.12 -36.90 3.87
C PRO A 60 19.85 -35.77 2.88
N LEU A 61 19.81 -34.53 3.38
CA LEU A 61 19.50 -33.37 2.55
C LEU A 61 20.49 -33.17 1.36
N LYS A 62 21.75 -33.54 1.58
CA LYS A 62 22.80 -33.51 0.55
C LYS A 62 22.57 -34.47 -0.64
N ASP A 63 21.72 -35.51 -0.44
CA ASP A 63 21.43 -36.52 -1.45
C ASP A 63 20.10 -36.24 -2.16
N VAL A 64 19.47 -35.11 -1.85
CA VAL A 64 18.25 -34.66 -2.55
C VAL A 64 18.66 -34.12 -3.89
N ASP A 65 18.05 -34.66 -4.94
CA ASP A 65 18.20 -34.13 -6.31
C ASP A 65 17.51 -32.77 -6.44
N ASP A 66 18.27 -31.75 -6.77
CA ASP A 66 17.80 -30.38 -7.02
C ASP A 66 17.70 -30.03 -8.54
N HIS A 67 17.95 -31.03 -9.40
CA HIS A 67 17.78 -30.88 -10.85
C HIS A 67 16.31 -30.50 -11.19
N GLY A 68 16.12 -29.33 -11.80
CA GLY A 68 14.81 -28.77 -12.11
C GLY A 68 14.26 -27.76 -11.09
N ALA A 69 14.98 -27.51 -10.00
CA ALA A 69 14.64 -26.46 -9.02
C ALA A 69 15.17 -25.06 -9.45
N GLU A 70 15.81 -24.94 -10.62
CA GLU A 70 16.33 -23.66 -11.08
C GLU A 70 15.19 -22.67 -11.37
N PRO A 71 15.24 -21.46 -10.80
CA PRO A 71 14.28 -20.40 -11.07
C PRO A 71 14.26 -20.02 -12.56
N PHE A 72 13.09 -19.62 -13.05
CA PHE A 72 12.92 -19.12 -14.42
C PHE A 72 12.38 -17.68 -14.42
N GLY A 73 12.66 -16.94 -15.49
CA GLY A 73 12.27 -15.54 -15.62
C GLY A 73 10.76 -15.35 -15.70
N SER A 74 10.25 -14.31 -15.06
CA SER A 74 8.87 -13.83 -15.19
C SER A 74 8.65 -12.98 -16.44
N GLY A 75 9.73 -12.69 -17.19
CA GLY A 75 9.74 -11.75 -18.31
C GLY A 75 9.85 -10.28 -17.90
N LEU A 76 9.95 -10.01 -16.62
CA LEU A 76 10.18 -8.68 -16.06
C LEU A 76 11.41 -8.72 -15.14
N ASP A 77 12.56 -8.31 -15.65
CA ASP A 77 13.85 -8.38 -14.92
C ASP A 77 13.79 -7.73 -13.53
N ALA A 78 13.02 -6.66 -13.41
CA ALA A 78 12.84 -6.00 -12.13
C ALA A 78 12.05 -6.86 -11.13
N LEU A 79 11.03 -7.58 -11.60
CA LEU A 79 10.26 -8.51 -10.78
C LEU A 79 11.12 -9.72 -10.39
N ASP A 80 11.91 -10.25 -11.31
CA ASP A 80 12.82 -11.38 -11.04
C ASP A 80 13.86 -11.03 -9.97
N ARG A 81 14.43 -9.83 -10.03
CA ARG A 81 15.35 -9.33 -8.98
C ARG A 81 14.70 -9.26 -7.60
N VAL A 82 13.47 -8.77 -7.55
CA VAL A 82 12.71 -8.61 -6.30
C VAL A 82 12.26 -9.96 -5.73
N LEU A 83 11.98 -10.94 -6.60
CA LEU A 83 11.69 -12.32 -6.21
C LEU A 83 12.96 -13.11 -5.82
N GLY A 84 14.14 -12.59 -6.13
CA GLY A 84 15.44 -13.20 -5.81
C GLY A 84 16.19 -13.71 -7.03
N LYS A 85 15.55 -14.45 -7.93
CA LYS A 85 16.12 -14.94 -9.22
C LYS A 85 15.01 -15.27 -10.23
N GLY A 86 13.76 -14.85 -9.96
CA GLY A 86 12.60 -15.20 -10.78
C GLY A 86 11.63 -16.15 -10.09
N LEU A 87 10.89 -16.89 -10.89
CA LEU A 87 9.86 -17.83 -10.44
C LEU A 87 10.50 -19.19 -10.10
N VAL A 88 10.30 -19.66 -8.86
CA VAL A 88 10.87 -20.91 -8.40
C VAL A 88 9.87 -22.05 -8.66
N PRO A 89 10.28 -23.16 -9.31
CA PRO A 89 9.42 -24.32 -9.53
C PRO A 89 8.78 -24.83 -8.23
N GLY A 90 7.48 -25.12 -8.26
CA GLY A 90 6.71 -25.57 -7.09
C GLY A 90 6.44 -24.50 -6.02
N ALA A 91 6.86 -23.26 -6.24
CA ALA A 91 6.58 -22.15 -5.32
C ALA A 91 5.14 -21.64 -5.45
N ALA A 92 4.59 -21.18 -4.33
CA ALA A 92 3.30 -20.52 -4.26
C ALA A 92 3.48 -19.04 -3.92
N ILE A 93 2.96 -18.16 -4.78
CA ILE A 93 3.03 -16.71 -4.66
C ILE A 93 1.62 -16.14 -4.55
N LEU A 94 1.33 -15.43 -3.49
CA LEU A 94 0.06 -14.72 -3.30
C LEU A 94 0.22 -13.26 -3.75
N VAL A 95 -0.64 -12.82 -4.66
CA VAL A 95 -0.69 -11.44 -5.17
C VAL A 95 -1.96 -10.77 -4.67
N GLY A 96 -1.80 -9.91 -3.66
CA GLY A 96 -2.87 -9.14 -3.04
C GLY A 96 -2.96 -7.72 -3.60
N GLY A 97 -4.12 -7.10 -3.42
CA GLY A 97 -4.36 -5.70 -3.78
C GLY A 97 -5.84 -5.38 -3.98
N GLU A 98 -6.19 -4.10 -3.98
CA GLU A 98 -7.57 -3.65 -4.20
C GLU A 98 -8.12 -4.14 -5.55
N PRO A 99 -9.46 -4.35 -5.67
CA PRO A 99 -10.09 -4.62 -6.96
C PRO A 99 -9.79 -3.50 -7.96
N GLY A 100 -9.42 -3.87 -9.21
CA GLY A 100 -9.12 -2.90 -10.29
C GLY A 100 -7.76 -2.20 -10.17
N ILE A 101 -6.86 -2.62 -9.26
CA ILE A 101 -5.51 -2.03 -9.12
C ILE A 101 -4.55 -2.43 -10.26
N GLY A 102 -4.86 -3.51 -11.01
CA GLY A 102 -4.03 -4.00 -12.11
C GLY A 102 -3.44 -5.40 -11.90
N LYS A 103 -3.84 -6.15 -10.87
CA LYS A 103 -3.34 -7.52 -10.60
C LYS A 103 -3.41 -8.42 -11.82
N SER A 104 -4.61 -8.60 -12.37
CA SER A 104 -4.84 -9.45 -13.55
C SER A 104 -4.09 -8.99 -14.79
N THR A 105 -3.86 -7.67 -14.94
CA THR A 105 -3.07 -7.10 -16.03
C THR A 105 -1.61 -7.53 -15.91
N LEU A 106 -1.00 -7.32 -14.74
CA LEU A 106 0.39 -7.73 -14.48
C LEU A 106 0.59 -9.23 -14.67
N LEU A 107 -0.33 -10.03 -14.10
CA LEU A 107 -0.20 -11.49 -14.17
C LEU A 107 -0.39 -12.02 -15.58
N LEU A 108 -1.24 -11.40 -16.40
CA LEU A 108 -1.40 -11.77 -17.79
C LEU A 108 -0.16 -11.38 -18.64
N GLN A 109 0.52 -10.28 -18.31
CA GLN A 109 1.82 -9.93 -18.90
C GLN A 109 2.90 -10.95 -18.54
N VAL A 110 2.98 -11.36 -17.26
CA VAL A 110 3.88 -12.42 -16.81
C VAL A 110 3.56 -13.75 -17.52
N ALA A 111 2.28 -14.11 -17.62
CA ALA A 111 1.83 -15.32 -18.30
C ALA A 111 2.31 -15.37 -19.77
N GLY A 112 2.07 -14.29 -20.50
CA GLY A 112 2.50 -14.19 -21.90
C GLY A 112 4.01 -14.22 -22.08
N ALA A 113 4.76 -13.56 -21.18
CA ALA A 113 6.22 -13.55 -21.24
C ALA A 113 6.82 -14.95 -20.93
N VAL A 114 6.27 -15.66 -19.96
CA VAL A 114 6.68 -17.04 -19.64
C VAL A 114 6.35 -17.99 -20.80
N ALA A 115 5.16 -17.84 -21.40
CA ALA A 115 4.78 -18.61 -22.58
C ALA A 115 5.70 -18.31 -23.78
N ALA A 116 6.02 -17.04 -24.04
CA ALA A 116 6.95 -16.64 -25.09
C ALA A 116 8.38 -17.19 -24.87
N ALA A 117 8.75 -17.54 -23.65
CA ALA A 117 10.00 -18.24 -23.33
C ALA A 117 9.91 -19.75 -23.53
N GLY A 118 8.82 -20.28 -24.14
CA GLY A 118 8.62 -21.70 -24.43
C GLY A 118 8.23 -22.55 -23.22
N ARG A 119 7.62 -21.94 -22.21
CA ARG A 119 7.14 -22.64 -20.99
C ARG A 119 5.62 -22.66 -20.97
N GLY A 120 5.03 -23.84 -20.77
CA GLY A 120 3.58 -23.97 -20.65
C GLY A 120 3.01 -23.15 -19.49
N VAL A 121 1.96 -22.38 -19.76
CA VAL A 121 1.24 -21.58 -18.77
C VAL A 121 -0.24 -21.94 -18.79
N LEU A 122 -0.85 -22.14 -17.62
CA LEU A 122 -2.29 -22.29 -17.46
C LEU A 122 -2.87 -21.10 -16.68
N TYR A 123 -3.79 -20.38 -17.30
CA TYR A 123 -4.52 -19.29 -16.67
C TYR A 123 -5.92 -19.74 -16.30
N LEU A 124 -6.20 -19.87 -15.01
CA LEU A 124 -7.54 -20.12 -14.46
C LEU A 124 -8.23 -18.78 -14.19
N SER A 125 -9.30 -18.52 -14.96
CA SER A 125 -10.18 -17.38 -14.73
C SER A 125 -11.47 -17.82 -14.03
N GLY A 126 -11.69 -17.33 -12.83
CA GLY A 126 -12.95 -17.51 -12.09
C GLY A 126 -13.90 -16.31 -12.21
N GLU A 127 -13.46 -15.20 -12.83
CA GLU A 127 -14.24 -13.97 -12.94
C GLU A 127 -14.58 -13.61 -14.39
N GLU A 128 -13.67 -13.86 -15.33
CA GLU A 128 -13.84 -13.51 -16.73
C GLU A 128 -14.07 -14.73 -17.62
N SER A 129 -14.91 -14.56 -18.62
CA SER A 129 -15.08 -15.57 -19.68
C SER A 129 -13.83 -15.62 -20.59
N LEU A 130 -13.61 -16.74 -21.27
CA LEU A 130 -12.49 -16.90 -22.23
C LEU A 130 -12.46 -15.81 -23.30
N PRO A 131 -13.58 -15.38 -23.92
CA PRO A 131 -13.55 -14.27 -24.88
C PRO A 131 -13.06 -12.95 -24.28
N GLN A 132 -13.44 -12.63 -23.03
CA GLN A 132 -13.01 -11.42 -22.33
C GLN A 132 -11.51 -11.50 -22.02
N LEU A 133 -11.05 -12.64 -21.50
CA LEU A 133 -9.63 -12.87 -21.23
C LEU A 133 -8.78 -12.76 -22.51
N LYS A 134 -9.26 -13.39 -23.62
CA LYS A 134 -8.60 -13.28 -24.94
C LYS A 134 -8.51 -11.84 -25.44
N ALA A 135 -9.59 -11.07 -25.34
CA ALA A 135 -9.60 -9.67 -25.75
C ALA A 135 -8.59 -8.83 -24.94
N ARG A 136 -8.49 -9.11 -23.63
CA ARG A 136 -7.48 -8.48 -22.76
C ARG A 136 -6.07 -8.89 -23.14
N ALA A 137 -5.80 -10.17 -23.34
CA ALA A 137 -4.50 -10.68 -23.78
C ALA A 137 -4.07 -10.09 -25.14
N ALA A 138 -5.01 -9.97 -26.07
CA ALA A 138 -4.76 -9.34 -27.36
C ALA A 138 -4.37 -7.87 -27.25
N ARG A 139 -5.09 -7.12 -26.39
CA ARG A 139 -4.75 -5.70 -26.10
C ARG A 139 -3.36 -5.53 -25.50
N LEU A 140 -2.96 -6.47 -24.64
CA LEU A 140 -1.64 -6.47 -24.01
C LEU A 140 -0.54 -7.02 -24.91
N GLY A 141 -0.89 -7.59 -26.08
CA GLY A 141 0.08 -8.21 -27.01
C GLY A 141 0.73 -9.49 -26.47
N VAL A 142 0.03 -10.22 -25.59
CA VAL A 142 0.59 -11.38 -24.87
C VAL A 142 -0.02 -12.73 -25.28
N LEU A 143 -0.71 -12.79 -26.43
CA LEU A 143 -1.23 -14.05 -26.95
C LEU A 143 -0.07 -14.95 -27.41
N HIS A 144 -0.06 -16.19 -26.92
CA HIS A 144 0.93 -17.21 -27.29
C HIS A 144 0.30 -18.60 -27.27
N ASP A 145 0.83 -19.53 -28.06
CA ASP A 145 0.32 -20.90 -28.16
C ASP A 145 0.49 -21.68 -26.85
N ASP A 146 1.56 -21.43 -26.09
CA ASP A 146 1.82 -22.05 -24.79
C ASP A 146 1.04 -21.39 -23.63
N LEU A 147 0.22 -20.35 -23.90
CA LEU A 147 -0.67 -19.73 -22.93
C LEU A 147 -2.07 -20.35 -23.04
N MET A 148 -2.31 -21.37 -22.23
CA MET A 148 -3.61 -22.03 -22.10
C MET A 148 -4.48 -21.32 -21.07
N ALA A 149 -5.80 -21.33 -21.28
CA ALA A 149 -6.75 -20.72 -20.34
C ALA A 149 -7.96 -21.61 -20.11
N VAL A 150 -8.45 -21.61 -18.88
CA VAL A 150 -9.71 -22.26 -18.47
C VAL A 150 -10.56 -21.26 -17.69
N ALA A 151 -11.84 -21.16 -18.04
CA ALA A 151 -12.83 -20.36 -17.30
C ALA A 151 -13.73 -21.30 -16.53
N THR A 152 -13.47 -21.43 -15.23
CA THR A 152 -14.23 -22.28 -14.31
C THR A 152 -14.14 -21.76 -12.87
N THR A 153 -15.15 -22.09 -12.09
CA THR A 153 -15.18 -21.86 -10.64
C THR A 153 -14.97 -23.16 -9.84
N ARG A 154 -14.68 -24.27 -10.51
CA ARG A 154 -14.49 -25.57 -9.88
C ARG A 154 -13.02 -25.98 -9.94
N LEU A 155 -12.43 -26.25 -8.78
CA LEU A 155 -11.05 -26.68 -8.69
C LEU A 155 -10.79 -28.02 -9.38
N ASP A 156 -11.75 -28.95 -9.34
CA ASP A 156 -11.64 -30.27 -9.94
C ASP A 156 -11.45 -30.24 -11.46
N ASP A 157 -11.83 -29.15 -12.13
CA ASP A 157 -11.59 -28.97 -13.57
C ASP A 157 -10.12 -28.60 -13.87
N VAL A 158 -9.37 -28.13 -12.86
CA VAL A 158 -7.98 -27.63 -13.00
C VAL A 158 -6.94 -28.66 -12.54
N LEU A 159 -7.22 -29.39 -11.46
CA LEU A 159 -6.27 -30.35 -10.87
C LEU A 159 -5.72 -31.38 -11.88
N PRO A 160 -6.51 -31.92 -12.84
CA PRO A 160 -5.98 -32.85 -13.83
C PRO A 160 -4.88 -32.26 -14.74
N HIS A 161 -4.86 -30.94 -14.96
CA HIS A 161 -3.84 -30.27 -15.74
C HIS A 161 -2.50 -30.14 -14.99
N LEU A 162 -2.48 -30.38 -13.68
CA LEU A 162 -1.30 -30.35 -12.85
C LEU A 162 -0.71 -31.74 -12.63
N GLU A 163 -1.26 -32.77 -13.26
CA GLU A 163 -0.82 -34.15 -13.13
C GLU A 163 -0.07 -34.59 -14.40
N GLY A 164 1.01 -35.36 -14.23
CA GLY A 164 1.78 -35.94 -15.33
C GLY A 164 2.95 -35.07 -15.81
N SER A 165 3.57 -35.51 -16.93
CA SER A 165 4.75 -34.86 -17.52
C SER A 165 4.45 -33.54 -18.23
N ASP A 166 3.20 -33.29 -18.56
CA ASP A 166 2.75 -32.12 -19.34
C ASP A 166 2.21 -31.00 -18.44
N ALA A 167 2.47 -31.09 -17.12
CA ALA A 167 2.08 -30.05 -16.17
C ALA A 167 2.72 -28.69 -16.56
N PRO A 168 1.95 -27.59 -16.48
CA PRO A 168 2.47 -26.26 -16.86
C PRO A 168 3.58 -25.82 -15.91
N ALA A 169 4.54 -25.04 -16.41
CA ALA A 169 5.55 -24.42 -15.55
C ALA A 169 4.95 -23.35 -14.63
N LEU A 170 3.87 -22.70 -15.08
CA LEU A 170 3.19 -21.63 -14.34
C LEU A 170 1.66 -21.84 -14.38
N LEU A 171 1.04 -21.78 -13.18
CA LEU A 171 -0.40 -21.65 -12.99
C LEU A 171 -0.75 -20.29 -12.45
N ILE A 172 -1.72 -19.61 -13.05
CA ILE A 172 -2.30 -18.38 -12.50
C ILE A 172 -3.74 -18.63 -12.12
N VAL A 173 -4.15 -18.25 -10.91
CA VAL A 173 -5.52 -18.40 -10.39
C VAL A 173 -6.10 -17.02 -10.11
N ASP A 174 -7.03 -16.57 -10.94
CA ASP A 174 -7.64 -15.22 -10.87
C ASP A 174 -9.17 -15.29 -10.79
N SER A 175 -9.74 -15.25 -9.58
CA SER A 175 -9.16 -15.14 -8.25
C SER A 175 -9.46 -16.40 -7.39
N VAL A 176 -8.67 -16.59 -6.33
CA VAL A 176 -8.89 -17.71 -5.40
C VAL A 176 -10.25 -17.65 -4.68
N GLN A 177 -10.85 -16.46 -4.59
CA GLN A 177 -12.16 -16.25 -3.95
C GLN A 177 -13.34 -16.75 -4.80
N THR A 178 -13.17 -16.89 -6.10
CA THR A 178 -14.23 -17.30 -7.02
C THR A 178 -14.26 -18.81 -7.26
N VAL A 179 -13.19 -19.50 -6.87
CA VAL A 179 -13.03 -20.95 -7.05
C VAL A 179 -13.53 -21.70 -5.82
N SER A 180 -14.14 -22.86 -6.04
CA SER A 180 -14.62 -23.78 -5.02
C SER A 180 -14.00 -25.16 -5.12
N SER A 181 -13.85 -25.82 -3.98
CA SER A 181 -13.43 -27.22 -3.84
C SER A 181 -14.59 -28.04 -3.27
N ASP A 182 -14.81 -29.23 -3.82
CA ASP A 182 -15.80 -30.19 -3.30
C ASP A 182 -15.38 -30.77 -1.93
N ARG A 183 -14.16 -30.51 -1.46
CA ARG A 183 -13.64 -30.96 -0.15
C ARG A 183 -14.01 -30.06 1.02
N ALA A 184 -14.52 -28.86 0.74
CA ALA A 184 -14.94 -27.92 1.78
C ALA A 184 -16.40 -27.50 1.58
N GLU A 185 -17.08 -27.25 2.69
CA GLU A 185 -18.46 -26.73 2.66
C GLU A 185 -18.44 -25.19 2.56
N GLY A 186 -19.52 -24.65 2.02
CA GLY A 186 -19.77 -23.22 1.90
C GLY A 186 -19.68 -22.69 0.48
N LEU A 187 -20.06 -21.43 0.31
CA LEU A 187 -20.01 -20.74 -0.98
C LEU A 187 -18.59 -20.30 -1.33
N PRO A 188 -18.24 -20.17 -2.63
CA PRO A 188 -17.00 -19.54 -3.06
C PRO A 188 -16.78 -18.21 -2.33
N GLY A 189 -15.53 -17.92 -1.98
CA GLY A 189 -15.18 -16.72 -1.21
C GLY A 189 -15.27 -16.85 0.32
N ASN A 190 -15.94 -17.86 0.84
CA ASN A 190 -15.91 -18.16 2.27
C ASN A 190 -14.50 -18.60 2.71
N VAL A 191 -14.12 -18.27 3.95
CA VAL A 191 -12.80 -18.58 4.50
C VAL A 191 -12.44 -20.06 4.39
N SER A 192 -13.39 -20.97 4.65
CA SER A 192 -13.20 -22.42 4.52
C SER A 192 -12.89 -22.84 3.08
N GLN A 193 -13.62 -22.30 2.11
CA GLN A 193 -13.43 -22.56 0.68
C GLN A 193 -12.09 -22.01 0.19
N VAL A 194 -11.80 -20.75 0.47
CA VAL A 194 -10.53 -20.12 0.07
C VAL A 194 -9.32 -20.88 0.64
N ARG A 195 -9.42 -21.36 1.89
CA ARG A 195 -8.37 -22.17 2.51
C ARG A 195 -8.22 -23.53 1.81
N ALA A 196 -9.32 -24.24 1.57
CA ALA A 196 -9.28 -25.56 0.94
C ALA A 196 -8.72 -25.49 -0.47
N VAL A 197 -9.25 -24.59 -1.31
CA VAL A 197 -8.77 -24.33 -2.67
C VAL A 197 -7.28 -24.00 -2.68
N SER A 198 -6.82 -23.06 -1.83
CA SER A 198 -5.41 -22.68 -1.78
C SER A 198 -4.54 -23.84 -1.33
N THR A 199 -4.96 -24.61 -0.33
CA THR A 199 -4.17 -25.77 0.16
C THR A 199 -4.02 -26.84 -0.94
N GLU A 200 -5.11 -27.19 -1.61
CA GLU A 200 -5.11 -28.22 -2.64
C GLU A 200 -4.28 -27.83 -3.86
N ILE A 201 -4.40 -26.55 -4.31
CA ILE A 201 -3.59 -26.01 -5.41
C ILE A 201 -2.11 -26.05 -5.04
N VAL A 202 -1.74 -25.50 -3.86
CA VAL A 202 -0.34 -25.44 -3.42
C VAL A 202 0.27 -26.84 -3.28
N GLU A 203 -0.50 -27.82 -2.76
CA GLU A 203 -0.04 -29.20 -2.68
C GLU A 203 0.14 -29.84 -4.07
N ALA A 204 -0.81 -29.61 -5.00
CA ALA A 204 -0.71 -30.09 -6.37
C ALA A 204 0.50 -29.49 -7.09
N CYS A 205 0.69 -28.19 -7.00
CA CYS A 205 1.79 -27.45 -7.62
C CYS A 205 3.17 -27.87 -7.05
N LYS A 206 3.26 -28.13 -5.75
CA LYS A 206 4.51 -28.67 -5.14
C LYS A 206 4.84 -30.08 -5.65
N ARG A 207 3.84 -30.90 -5.93
CA ARG A 207 4.06 -32.24 -6.49
C ARG A 207 4.48 -32.21 -7.97
N SER A 208 3.89 -31.32 -8.77
CA SER A 208 4.17 -31.22 -10.20
C SER A 208 5.40 -30.35 -10.52
N GLY A 209 5.91 -29.58 -9.58
CA GLY A 209 6.92 -28.56 -9.84
C GLY A 209 6.37 -27.28 -10.49
N THR A 210 5.05 -27.16 -10.61
CA THR A 210 4.37 -25.96 -11.16
C THR A 210 4.48 -24.79 -10.21
N THR A 211 4.93 -23.63 -10.65
CA THR A 211 4.81 -22.39 -9.87
C THR A 211 3.39 -21.88 -9.90
N VAL A 212 2.82 -21.42 -8.78
CA VAL A 212 1.48 -20.85 -8.78
C VAL A 212 1.44 -19.41 -8.31
N LEU A 213 0.72 -18.57 -9.06
CA LEU A 213 0.37 -17.20 -8.70
C LEU A 213 -1.12 -17.16 -8.32
N LEU A 214 -1.41 -16.93 -7.04
CA LEU A 214 -2.77 -16.85 -6.49
C LEU A 214 -3.18 -15.39 -6.37
N VAL A 215 -4.24 -14.96 -7.07
CA VAL A 215 -4.81 -13.62 -6.91
C VAL A 215 -5.73 -13.60 -5.70
N GLY A 216 -5.48 -12.66 -4.78
CA GLY A 216 -6.31 -12.38 -3.62
C GLY A 216 -6.78 -10.92 -3.59
N HIS A 217 -8.01 -10.68 -3.09
CA HIS A 217 -8.48 -9.32 -2.83
C HIS A 217 -8.18 -8.91 -1.39
N VAL A 218 -7.82 -7.65 -1.18
CA VAL A 218 -7.67 -7.04 0.15
C VAL A 218 -8.93 -6.27 0.54
N THR A 219 -9.21 -6.20 1.84
CA THR A 219 -10.26 -5.33 2.39
C THR A 219 -9.84 -3.87 2.34
N LYS A 220 -10.79 -2.93 2.53
CA LYS A 220 -10.52 -1.48 2.58
C LYS A 220 -9.51 -1.07 3.65
N ASP A 221 -9.31 -1.87 4.66
CA ASP A 221 -8.34 -1.65 5.75
C ASP A 221 -6.93 -2.12 5.41
N GLY A 222 -6.66 -2.50 4.15
CA GLY A 222 -5.36 -2.99 3.69
C GLY A 222 -5.00 -4.39 4.16
N ALA A 223 -5.91 -5.06 4.89
CA ALA A 223 -5.75 -6.47 5.23
C ALA A 223 -6.23 -7.34 4.05
N LEU A 224 -5.49 -8.39 3.70
CA LEU A 224 -5.95 -9.38 2.73
C LEU A 224 -7.34 -9.88 3.14
N ALA A 225 -8.33 -9.70 2.24
CA ALA A 225 -9.69 -10.20 2.45
C ALA A 225 -9.68 -11.72 2.36
N GLY A 226 -9.77 -12.33 3.49
CA GLY A 226 -9.47 -13.72 3.71
C GLY A 226 -8.18 -13.81 4.52
N PRO A 227 -8.15 -14.66 5.53
CA PRO A 227 -7.33 -14.41 6.70
C PRO A 227 -5.85 -14.39 6.36
N ARG A 228 -5.07 -13.77 7.21
CA ARG A 228 -3.60 -13.98 7.41
C ARG A 228 -3.17 -15.46 7.28
N LEU A 229 -4.14 -16.33 7.22
CA LEU A 229 -4.04 -17.76 6.99
C LEU A 229 -3.39 -18.12 5.63
N LEU A 230 -3.69 -17.39 4.55
CA LEU A 230 -3.08 -17.65 3.24
C LEU A 230 -1.59 -17.28 3.22
N GLU A 231 -1.21 -16.26 3.98
CA GLU A 231 0.22 -15.86 4.09
C GLU A 231 1.09 -16.97 4.65
N HIS A 232 0.53 -17.86 5.48
CA HIS A 232 1.26 -19.01 6.03
C HIS A 232 1.33 -20.20 5.08
N LEU A 233 0.40 -20.30 4.13
CA LEU A 233 0.36 -21.40 3.14
C LEU A 233 1.30 -21.17 1.96
N VAL A 234 1.59 -19.92 1.63
CA VAL A 234 2.39 -19.52 0.46
C VAL A 234 3.83 -19.22 0.84
N ASP A 235 4.73 -19.26 -0.16
CA ASP A 235 6.15 -19.00 0.01
C ASP A 235 6.49 -17.52 -0.13
N THR A 236 5.78 -16.82 -1.01
CA THR A 236 5.95 -15.39 -1.26
C THR A 236 4.60 -14.67 -1.21
N VAL A 237 4.59 -13.47 -0.64
CA VAL A 237 3.42 -12.57 -0.60
C VAL A 237 3.79 -11.23 -1.20
N ILE A 238 3.04 -10.83 -2.21
CA ILE A 238 3.17 -9.57 -2.92
C ILE A 238 1.89 -8.76 -2.69
N SER A 239 2.01 -7.49 -2.36
CA SER A 239 0.92 -6.52 -2.31
C SER A 239 1.07 -5.51 -3.43
N ILE A 240 -0.01 -5.24 -4.16
CA ILE A 240 -0.07 -4.14 -5.13
C ILE A 240 -0.95 -3.04 -4.56
N GLU A 241 -0.36 -1.87 -4.36
CA GLU A 241 -0.97 -0.70 -3.76
C GLU A 241 -0.99 0.47 -4.77
N GLY A 242 -1.84 1.45 -4.51
CA GLY A 242 -1.92 2.68 -5.31
C GLY A 242 -3.32 3.25 -5.35
N ASP A 243 -3.43 4.52 -5.68
CA ASP A 243 -4.72 5.16 -5.92
C ASP A 243 -5.12 4.95 -7.39
N ARG A 244 -6.37 4.55 -7.65
CA ARG A 244 -6.93 4.38 -9.01
C ARG A 244 -6.87 5.66 -9.85
N ARG A 245 -6.80 6.84 -9.21
CA ARG A 245 -6.65 8.14 -9.85
C ARG A 245 -5.20 8.46 -10.23
N GLN A 246 -4.24 7.70 -9.72
CA GLN A 246 -2.83 7.87 -10.01
C GLN A 246 -2.37 6.88 -11.09
N MET A 247 -1.41 7.29 -11.91
CA MET A 247 -0.86 6.44 -12.96
C MET A 247 0.08 5.36 -12.42
N PHE A 248 0.49 5.46 -11.15
CA PHE A 248 1.49 4.57 -10.55
C PHE A 248 0.88 3.49 -9.66
N ARG A 249 1.56 2.35 -9.62
CA ARG A 249 1.27 1.22 -8.73
C ARG A 249 2.55 0.81 -8.03
N LEU A 250 2.44 0.54 -6.73
CA LEU A 250 3.53 0.09 -5.88
C LEU A 250 3.36 -1.40 -5.65
N LEU A 251 4.31 -2.19 -6.07
CA LEU A 251 4.37 -3.61 -5.75
C LEU A 251 5.34 -3.81 -4.61
N ARG A 252 4.86 -4.33 -3.48
CA ARG A 252 5.65 -4.63 -2.28
C ARG A 252 5.76 -6.12 -2.05
N VAL A 253 6.94 -6.59 -1.77
CA VAL A 253 7.17 -7.96 -1.29
C VAL A 253 7.09 -7.97 0.23
N LEU A 254 6.00 -8.53 0.76
CA LEU A 254 5.75 -8.60 2.21
C LEU A 254 6.41 -9.84 2.84
N LYS A 255 6.54 -10.92 2.08
CA LYS A 255 7.16 -12.18 2.49
C LYS A 255 7.84 -12.81 1.28
N ASN A 256 9.05 -13.33 1.45
CA ASN A 256 9.73 -14.09 0.41
C ASN A 256 10.68 -15.11 1.06
N ARG A 257 10.48 -16.40 0.74
CA ARG A 257 11.35 -17.50 1.22
C ARG A 257 12.56 -17.72 0.33
N PHE A 258 12.52 -17.23 -0.91
CA PHE A 258 13.52 -17.51 -1.93
C PHE A 258 14.44 -16.33 -2.23
N GLY A 259 14.19 -15.18 -1.63
CA GLY A 259 14.91 -13.95 -1.91
C GLY A 259 14.69 -12.87 -0.87
N PRO A 260 15.05 -11.63 -1.19
CA PRO A 260 14.87 -10.51 -0.28
C PRO A 260 13.38 -10.28 0.04
N ASN A 261 13.11 -9.82 1.24
CA ASN A 261 11.81 -9.31 1.65
C ASN A 261 11.88 -7.79 1.76
N GLN A 262 10.71 -7.12 1.80
CA GLN A 262 10.61 -5.67 1.87
C GLN A 262 11.18 -4.93 0.63
N GLU A 263 11.14 -5.59 -0.52
CA GLU A 263 11.45 -4.95 -1.80
C GLU A 263 10.23 -4.23 -2.37
N LEU A 264 10.51 -3.15 -3.10
CA LEU A 264 9.51 -2.31 -3.72
C LEU A 264 9.78 -2.15 -5.21
N LEU A 265 8.76 -2.34 -6.04
CA LEU A 265 8.75 -1.93 -7.44
C LEU A 265 7.69 -0.86 -7.67
N VAL A 266 7.98 0.05 -8.57
CA VAL A 266 7.01 1.04 -9.04
C VAL A 266 6.67 0.72 -10.49
N PHE A 267 5.38 0.62 -10.78
CA PHE A 267 4.85 0.47 -12.12
C PHE A 267 4.07 1.71 -12.54
N ARG A 268 4.10 2.02 -13.81
CA ARG A 268 3.22 2.98 -14.46
C ARG A 268 2.15 2.23 -15.26
N MET A 269 0.90 2.66 -15.14
CA MET A 269 -0.19 2.15 -15.96
C MET A 269 -0.14 2.84 -17.33
N VAL A 270 -0.07 2.05 -18.39
CA VAL A 270 -0.13 2.50 -19.80
C VAL A 270 -1.22 1.72 -20.53
N GLU A 271 -1.53 2.09 -21.77
CA GLU A 271 -2.54 1.39 -22.57
C GLU A 271 -2.17 -0.08 -22.80
N GLN A 272 -0.87 -0.35 -22.98
CA GLN A 272 -0.30 -1.68 -23.20
C GLN A 272 -0.11 -2.50 -21.93
N GLY A 273 -0.49 -1.96 -20.74
CA GLY A 273 -0.40 -2.69 -19.48
C GLY A 273 0.34 -1.95 -18.37
N MET A 274 1.22 -2.65 -17.67
CA MET A 274 2.04 -2.11 -16.58
C MET A 274 3.51 -2.12 -17.00
N GLU A 275 4.14 -0.95 -16.92
CA GLU A 275 5.57 -0.76 -17.19
C GLU A 275 6.33 -0.50 -15.89
N VAL A 276 7.50 -1.11 -15.74
CA VAL A 276 8.39 -0.86 -14.61
C VAL A 276 9.00 0.53 -14.71
N VAL A 277 8.95 1.27 -13.62
CA VAL A 277 9.63 2.56 -13.48
C VAL A 277 11.00 2.33 -12.86
N GLU A 278 12.07 2.48 -13.64
CA GLU A 278 13.44 2.22 -13.14
C GLU A 278 13.88 3.23 -12.09
N ASP A 279 13.61 4.50 -12.29
CA ASP A 279 13.86 5.56 -11.31
C ASP A 279 12.56 6.26 -10.88
N PRO A 280 11.94 5.76 -9.80
CA PRO A 280 10.71 6.37 -9.29
C PRO A 280 10.90 7.82 -8.83
N SER A 281 12.12 8.24 -8.48
CA SER A 281 12.39 9.58 -7.98
C SER A 281 12.01 10.64 -9.00
N THR A 282 12.23 10.40 -10.30
CA THR A 282 11.89 11.35 -11.36
C THR A 282 10.39 11.62 -11.48
N PHE A 283 9.55 10.67 -11.05
CA PHE A 283 8.10 10.76 -11.13
C PHE A 283 7.46 11.34 -9.86
N PHE A 284 8.08 11.07 -8.69
CA PHE A 284 7.61 11.62 -7.41
C PHE A 284 8.03 13.08 -7.21
N LEU A 285 9.04 13.52 -7.95
CA LEU A 285 9.50 14.89 -8.00
C LEU A 285 8.82 15.58 -9.20
N GLY A 286 7.63 16.10 -9.03
CA GLY A 286 6.93 16.87 -10.06
C GLY A 286 7.76 18.06 -10.59
N ALA A 287 7.26 18.76 -11.60
CA ALA A 287 7.80 20.05 -11.99
C ALA A 287 7.70 21.01 -10.80
N ARG A 288 8.83 21.15 -10.07
CA ARG A 288 8.92 21.98 -8.86
C ARG A 288 9.40 23.37 -9.23
N ASP A 289 8.70 24.39 -8.75
CA ASP A 289 9.22 25.75 -8.75
C ASP A 289 10.19 25.93 -7.56
N PRO A 290 11.48 26.10 -7.79
CA PRO A 290 12.47 26.24 -6.72
C PRO A 290 12.33 27.55 -5.92
N ALA A 291 11.55 28.51 -6.41
CA ALA A 291 11.30 29.77 -5.73
C ALA A 291 10.22 29.67 -4.65
N LEU A 292 9.44 28.58 -4.63
CA LEU A 292 8.36 28.39 -3.66
C LEU A 292 8.89 27.79 -2.35
N SER A 293 8.39 28.34 -1.23
CA SER A 293 8.64 27.84 0.11
C SER A 293 7.82 26.56 0.42
N GLY A 294 8.19 25.84 1.48
CA GLY A 294 7.42 24.75 2.03
C GLY A 294 7.65 23.38 1.38
N THR A 295 8.64 23.24 0.49
CA THR A 295 8.93 21.97 -0.18
C THR A 295 10.35 21.48 0.14
N ALA A 296 10.49 20.26 0.65
CA ALA A 296 11.75 19.59 0.92
C ALA A 296 11.87 18.26 0.17
N LEU A 297 13.07 17.92 -0.29
CA LEU A 297 13.40 16.60 -0.82
C LEU A 297 13.92 15.72 0.31
N VAL A 298 13.35 14.54 0.45
CA VAL A 298 13.75 13.55 1.44
C VAL A 298 14.29 12.31 0.73
N MET A 299 15.43 11.82 1.16
CA MET A 299 15.87 10.48 0.79
C MET A 299 15.26 9.48 1.77
N ALA A 300 14.04 9.05 1.48
CA ALA A 300 13.34 8.03 2.26
C ALA A 300 13.82 6.63 1.88
N VAL A 301 13.60 5.66 2.76
CA VAL A 301 13.83 4.24 2.46
C VAL A 301 12.53 3.48 2.72
N ASP A 302 12.13 2.70 1.74
CA ASP A 302 11.04 1.76 1.85
C ASP A 302 11.60 0.35 1.64
N GLY A 303 11.58 -0.45 2.70
CA GLY A 303 12.32 -1.71 2.74
C GLY A 303 13.84 -1.47 2.64
N GLN A 304 14.43 -1.89 1.53
CA GLN A 304 15.85 -1.65 1.24
C GLN A 304 16.07 -0.66 0.09
N ARG A 305 15.00 -0.09 -0.46
CA ARG A 305 15.10 0.80 -1.62
C ARG A 305 15.08 2.27 -1.21
N PRO A 306 16.15 3.04 -1.50
CA PRO A 306 16.15 4.47 -1.31
C PRO A 306 15.33 5.17 -2.40
N LEU A 307 14.45 6.08 -1.99
CA LEU A 307 13.57 6.85 -2.85
C LEU A 307 13.71 8.33 -2.52
N ALA A 308 13.98 9.16 -3.52
CA ALA A 308 13.83 10.61 -3.34
C ALA A 308 12.35 10.96 -3.46
N VAL A 309 11.80 11.50 -2.38
CA VAL A 309 10.40 11.90 -2.30
C VAL A 309 10.28 13.35 -1.91
N GLU A 310 9.25 14.01 -2.39
CA GLU A 310 8.94 15.37 -2.03
C GLU A 310 8.02 15.39 -0.81
N VAL A 311 8.40 16.18 0.20
CA VAL A 311 7.56 16.51 1.35
C VAL A 311 7.17 17.96 1.25
N GLN A 312 5.88 18.24 1.24
CA GLN A 312 5.33 19.58 1.19
C GLN A 312 4.67 19.95 2.51
N ALA A 313 4.91 21.16 2.99
CA ALA A 313 4.24 21.74 4.16
C ALA A 313 3.72 23.14 3.81
N LEU A 314 2.52 23.42 4.27
CA LEU A 314 1.89 24.74 4.20
C LEU A 314 1.57 25.21 5.61
N VAL A 315 2.16 26.32 6.01
CA VAL A 315 1.89 27.01 7.27
C VAL A 315 1.17 28.31 6.93
N THR A 316 -0.04 28.47 7.44
CA THR A 316 -0.86 29.65 7.16
C THR A 316 -1.57 30.13 8.41
N ARG A 317 -1.97 31.41 8.46
CA ARG A 317 -2.70 31.96 9.62
C ARG A 317 -3.99 31.19 9.84
N SER A 318 -4.24 30.79 11.10
CA SER A 318 -5.50 30.18 11.47
C SER A 318 -6.51 31.23 11.88
N TYR A 319 -7.75 31.06 11.44
CA TYR A 319 -8.91 31.82 11.89
C TYR A 319 -9.84 31.00 12.79
N LEU A 320 -9.39 29.81 13.17
CA LEU A 320 -10.11 28.87 14.02
C LEU A 320 -9.65 28.99 15.47
N ALA A 321 -10.56 28.73 16.40
CA ALA A 321 -10.21 28.65 17.82
C ALA A 321 -9.18 27.54 18.12
N ILE A 322 -9.25 26.44 17.35
CA ILE A 322 -8.28 25.34 17.40
C ILE A 322 -7.66 25.23 16.01
N PRO A 323 -6.35 25.56 15.86
CA PRO A 323 -5.66 25.45 14.57
C PRO A 323 -5.61 24.02 14.04
N ARG A 324 -5.73 23.87 12.73
CA ARG A 324 -5.72 22.56 12.06
C ARG A 324 -4.31 22.03 11.92
N ARG A 325 -4.18 20.71 12.11
CA ARG A 325 -2.96 19.94 11.86
C ARG A 325 -3.34 18.74 11.00
N THR A 326 -2.90 18.72 9.75
CA THR A 326 -3.26 17.68 8.77
C THR A 326 -2.01 17.07 8.17
N GLY A 327 -1.92 15.75 8.19
CA GLY A 327 -0.85 14.97 7.56
C GLY A 327 -1.42 14.01 6.52
N LEU A 328 -0.84 13.95 5.33
CA LEU A 328 -1.21 13.01 4.27
C LEU A 328 0.02 12.21 3.83
N GLY A 329 -0.09 10.89 3.84
CA GLY A 329 0.97 9.97 3.44
C GLY A 329 1.91 9.52 4.56
N PHE A 330 1.76 10.05 5.78
CA PHE A 330 2.48 9.65 6.99
C PHE A 330 1.58 9.80 8.24
N ASP A 331 2.06 9.32 9.39
CA ASP A 331 1.30 9.43 10.66
C ASP A 331 1.24 10.89 11.13
N VAL A 332 0.03 11.44 11.23
CA VAL A 332 -0.21 12.80 11.69
C VAL A 332 0.28 13.04 13.14
N ASN A 333 0.31 12.01 13.99
CA ASN A 333 0.86 12.13 15.34
C ASN A 333 2.36 12.45 15.30
N ARG A 334 3.09 11.96 14.29
CA ARG A 334 4.49 12.34 14.07
C ARG A 334 4.64 13.84 13.81
N LEU A 335 3.75 14.42 12.99
CA LEU A 335 3.73 15.88 12.78
C LEU A 335 3.52 16.62 14.09
N HIS A 336 2.57 16.20 14.93
CA HIS A 336 2.31 16.85 16.22
C HIS A 336 3.54 16.83 17.13
N LEU A 337 4.25 15.69 17.21
CA LEU A 337 5.48 15.58 17.99
C LEU A 337 6.58 16.52 17.48
N LEU A 338 6.80 16.57 16.17
CA LEU A 338 7.79 17.45 15.55
C LEU A 338 7.48 18.93 15.82
N LEU A 339 6.21 19.34 15.69
CA LEU A 339 5.79 20.71 15.96
C LEU A 339 6.04 21.07 17.43
N ALA A 340 5.73 20.20 18.39
CA ALA A 340 6.02 20.42 19.81
C ALA A 340 7.53 20.58 20.07
N VAL A 341 8.39 19.80 19.40
CA VAL A 341 9.84 19.93 19.44
C VAL A 341 10.28 21.29 18.92
N LEU A 342 9.76 21.74 17.76
CA LEU A 342 10.10 23.03 17.17
C LEU A 342 9.67 24.20 18.07
N GLU A 343 8.46 24.15 18.63
CA GLU A 343 8.00 25.16 19.59
C GLU A 343 8.95 25.26 20.80
N LYS A 344 9.28 24.12 21.38
CA LYS A 344 10.11 24.08 22.60
C LYS A 344 11.57 24.47 22.34
N ARG A 345 12.18 23.96 21.25
CA ARG A 345 13.63 24.09 20.98
C ARG A 345 13.99 25.33 20.19
N LEU A 346 13.12 25.76 19.28
CA LEU A 346 13.35 26.94 18.44
C LEU A 346 12.57 28.17 18.92
N ARG A 347 11.74 28.01 19.96
CA ARG A 347 10.85 29.05 20.50
C ARG A 347 9.90 29.63 19.45
N LEU A 348 9.44 28.78 18.54
CA LEU A 348 8.43 29.14 17.54
C LEU A 348 7.04 29.08 18.17
N ASN A 349 6.09 29.78 17.60
CA ASN A 349 4.70 29.76 18.03
C ASN A 349 3.81 29.29 16.88
N PHE A 350 3.28 28.07 16.97
CA PHE A 350 2.32 27.52 16.04
C PHE A 350 0.88 27.60 16.52
N GLY A 351 0.62 28.22 17.67
CA GLY A 351 -0.72 28.29 18.28
C GLY A 351 -1.74 29.10 17.47
N GLN A 352 -1.33 29.88 16.48
CA GLN A 352 -2.21 30.71 15.65
C GLN A 352 -2.08 30.40 14.14
N VAL A 353 -1.53 29.25 13.78
CA VAL A 353 -1.36 28.87 12.37
C VAL A 353 -1.88 27.46 12.12
N ASP A 354 -2.55 27.29 10.98
CA ASP A 354 -2.88 25.98 10.43
C ASP A 354 -1.66 25.38 9.73
N ILE A 355 -1.46 24.08 9.87
CA ILE A 355 -0.35 23.37 9.24
C ILE A 355 -0.88 22.15 8.50
N TYR A 356 -0.58 22.13 7.22
CA TYR A 356 -0.89 21.03 6.33
C TYR A 356 0.42 20.46 5.81
N ALA A 357 0.60 19.15 5.87
CA ALA A 357 1.79 18.50 5.33
C ALA A 357 1.38 17.26 4.52
N LYS A 358 2.10 17.00 3.43
CA LYS A 358 1.85 15.82 2.60
C LYS A 358 3.14 15.30 1.97
N ILE A 359 3.14 14.00 1.65
CA ILE A 359 4.14 13.39 0.77
C ILE A 359 3.66 13.52 -0.67
N GLY A 360 4.53 13.97 -1.56
CA GLY A 360 4.29 14.04 -2.99
C GLY A 360 3.97 12.67 -3.59
N GLY A 361 3.27 12.65 -4.74
CA GLY A 361 2.96 11.41 -5.45
C GLY A 361 1.98 10.47 -4.76
N GLY A 362 1.31 10.90 -3.66
CA GLY A 362 0.30 10.10 -2.95
C GLY A 362 0.84 8.87 -2.21
N MET A 363 2.14 8.80 -2.00
CA MET A 363 2.78 7.70 -1.28
C MET A 363 2.42 7.72 0.21
N LYS A 364 2.39 6.51 0.80
CA LYS A 364 2.35 6.33 2.26
C LYS A 364 3.68 5.74 2.70
N LEU A 365 4.43 6.47 3.53
CA LEU A 365 5.74 6.07 4.03
C LEU A 365 5.76 6.13 5.56
N GLN A 366 6.44 5.17 6.17
CA GLN A 366 6.62 5.09 7.63
C GLN A 366 8.13 5.12 8.00
N ASP A 367 8.91 5.90 7.27
CA ASP A 367 10.35 6.03 7.48
C ASP A 367 10.65 7.15 8.48
N PRO A 368 11.24 6.86 9.67
CA PRO A 368 11.65 7.89 10.61
C PRO A 368 12.64 8.90 10.02
N GLY A 369 13.37 8.50 8.99
CA GLY A 369 14.30 9.38 8.28
C GLY A 369 13.65 10.59 7.62
N MET A 370 12.35 10.61 7.47
CA MET A 370 11.60 11.73 6.88
C MET A 370 11.49 12.96 7.80
N ASP A 371 11.70 12.81 9.11
CA ASP A 371 11.48 13.88 10.08
C ASP A 371 12.26 15.14 9.74
N LEU A 372 13.55 14.99 9.42
CA LEU A 372 14.42 16.16 9.13
C LEU A 372 13.91 16.95 7.94
N GLY A 373 13.43 16.26 6.90
CA GLY A 373 12.85 16.92 5.72
C GLY A 373 11.48 17.54 6.01
N LEU A 374 10.65 16.88 6.84
CA LEU A 374 9.38 17.44 7.27
C LEU A 374 9.58 18.72 8.10
N VAL A 375 10.56 18.71 9.02
CA VAL A 375 10.98 19.90 9.77
C VAL A 375 11.47 20.99 8.84
N ALA A 376 12.31 20.66 7.85
CA ALA A 376 12.82 21.63 6.88
C ALA A 376 11.68 22.27 6.06
N ALA A 377 10.70 21.46 5.59
CA ALA A 377 9.53 21.95 4.85
C ALA A 377 8.65 22.87 5.72
N VAL A 378 8.37 22.48 6.97
CA VAL A 378 7.60 23.31 7.90
C VAL A 378 8.32 24.64 8.19
N LEU A 379 9.62 24.62 8.46
CA LEU A 379 10.39 25.84 8.70
C LEU A 379 10.45 26.72 7.45
N SER A 380 10.62 26.14 6.27
CA SER A 380 10.60 26.84 4.99
C SER A 380 9.28 27.58 4.77
N SER A 381 8.15 26.92 4.98
CA SER A 381 6.83 27.53 4.87
C SER A 381 6.57 28.56 5.97
N PHE A 382 7.03 28.31 7.21
CA PHE A 382 6.85 29.23 8.33
C PHE A 382 7.60 30.55 8.14
N TYR A 383 8.82 30.50 7.56
CA TYR A 383 9.63 31.69 7.26
C TYR A 383 9.35 32.26 5.87
N ASP A 384 8.54 31.58 5.07
CA ASP A 384 8.30 31.88 3.66
C ASP A 384 9.60 32.03 2.84
N LEU A 385 10.52 31.08 3.05
CA LEU A 385 11.82 31.04 2.39
C LEU A 385 12.01 29.69 1.70
N PRO A 386 12.38 29.68 0.40
CA PRO A 386 12.64 28.44 -0.31
C PRO A 386 13.89 27.74 0.24
N LEU A 387 13.88 26.40 0.15
CA LEU A 387 15.03 25.58 0.43
C LEU A 387 15.97 25.52 -0.79
N PRO A 388 17.27 25.21 -0.61
CA PRO A 388 18.14 25.01 -1.76
C PRO A 388 17.59 23.93 -2.69
N GLU A 389 17.52 24.22 -3.97
CA GLU A 389 16.79 23.43 -4.99
C GLU A 389 17.14 21.95 -4.97
N ARG A 390 18.41 21.61 -4.80
CA ARG A 390 18.93 20.23 -4.82
C ARG A 390 19.27 19.70 -3.42
N ALA A 391 18.88 20.40 -2.36
CA ALA A 391 19.08 19.92 -1.00
C ALA A 391 18.24 18.66 -0.74
N VAL A 392 18.84 17.66 -0.13
CA VAL A 392 18.16 16.44 0.29
C VAL A 392 18.37 16.18 1.77
N PHE A 393 17.33 15.69 2.44
CA PHE A 393 17.28 15.55 3.88
C PHE A 393 17.00 14.12 4.29
N TRP A 394 17.60 13.64 5.41
CA TRP A 394 17.12 12.49 6.18
C TRP A 394 17.66 12.49 7.59
N GLY A 395 16.93 11.96 8.52
CA GLY A 395 17.27 11.80 9.92
C GLY A 395 16.03 11.80 10.79
N GLU A 396 16.05 11.05 11.88
CA GLU A 396 15.00 11.05 12.88
C GLU A 396 15.21 12.19 13.87
N VAL A 397 14.14 12.90 14.23
CA VAL A 397 14.20 13.98 15.23
C VAL A 397 13.63 13.47 16.54
N ASP A 398 14.46 13.44 17.60
CA ASP A 398 14.03 13.07 18.94
C ASP A 398 13.32 14.23 19.68
N LEU A 399 12.70 13.93 20.82
CA LEU A 399 12.00 14.93 21.64
C LEU A 399 12.91 16.00 22.25
N ASN A 400 14.22 15.77 22.23
CA ASN A 400 15.21 16.76 22.62
C ASN A 400 15.64 17.68 21.48
N GLY A 401 15.13 17.43 20.27
CA GLY A 401 15.49 18.16 19.05
C GLY A 401 16.86 17.77 18.47
N GLN A 402 17.39 16.63 18.89
CA GLN A 402 18.57 16.05 18.27
C GLN A 402 18.20 15.27 17.01
N VAL A 403 19.05 15.33 16.02
CA VAL A 403 18.88 14.54 14.79
C VAL A 403 19.66 13.24 14.94
N ARG A 404 18.92 12.13 14.93
CA ARG A 404 19.44 10.78 15.14
C ARG A 404 19.71 10.06 13.83
N PRO A 405 20.75 9.22 13.78
CA PRO A 405 20.97 8.31 12.66
C PRO A 405 19.78 7.39 12.44
N VAL A 406 19.52 7.07 11.19
CA VAL A 406 18.49 6.13 10.77
C VAL A 406 19.09 4.96 10.00
N ALA A 407 18.34 3.86 9.89
CA ALA A 407 18.75 2.70 9.12
C ALA A 407 19.09 3.05 7.67
N ALA A 408 19.91 2.23 7.03
CA ALA A 408 20.28 2.33 5.62
C ALA A 408 20.97 3.67 5.23
N HIS A 409 21.74 4.27 6.15
CA HIS A 409 22.41 5.56 5.93
C HIS A 409 23.32 5.55 4.69
N SER A 410 24.14 4.52 4.51
CA SER A 410 25.04 4.40 3.36
C SER A 410 24.27 4.36 2.04
N ILE A 411 23.18 3.56 1.98
CA ILE A 411 22.35 3.42 0.78
C ILE A 411 21.68 4.75 0.43
N ARG A 412 21.18 5.52 1.42
CA ARG A 412 20.61 6.85 1.21
C ARG A 412 21.65 7.80 0.63
N ARG A 413 22.84 7.83 1.21
CA ARG A 413 23.94 8.71 0.80
C ARG A 413 24.40 8.39 -0.62
N ASP A 414 24.60 7.12 -0.94
CA ASP A 414 25.08 6.69 -2.25
C ASP A 414 24.03 7.01 -3.33
N GLN A 415 22.74 6.79 -3.05
CA GLN A 415 21.66 7.18 -3.94
C GLN A 415 21.57 8.71 -4.12
N ALA A 416 21.67 9.47 -3.03
CA ALA A 416 21.66 10.93 -3.09
C ALA A 416 22.79 11.48 -3.97
N ARG A 417 23.99 10.90 -3.83
CA ARG A 417 25.16 11.26 -4.67
C ARG A 417 24.94 10.87 -6.12
N ARG A 418 24.41 9.66 -6.38
CA ARG A 418 24.10 9.18 -7.73
C ARG A 418 23.10 10.10 -8.45
N LEU A 419 22.11 10.60 -7.74
CA LEU A 419 21.09 11.53 -8.26
C LEU A 419 21.60 12.99 -8.29
N GLY A 420 22.82 13.25 -7.81
CA GLY A 420 23.47 14.57 -7.83
C GLY A 420 22.84 15.58 -6.88
N TYR A 421 22.26 15.16 -5.75
CA TYR A 421 21.73 16.08 -4.74
C TYR A 421 22.85 16.73 -3.93
N THR A 422 22.71 18.05 -3.69
CA THR A 422 23.61 18.84 -2.88
C THR A 422 22.94 20.14 -2.42
N PRO A 423 23.07 20.57 -1.14
CA PRO A 423 23.74 19.86 -0.05
C PRO A 423 22.95 18.62 0.42
N ILE A 424 23.67 17.65 0.98
CA ILE A 424 23.11 16.50 1.64
C ILE A 424 23.09 16.78 3.14
N LEU A 425 21.90 16.86 3.74
CA LEU A 425 21.67 17.21 5.14
C LEU A 425 21.16 15.99 5.91
N HIS A 426 21.97 15.46 6.81
CA HIS A 426 21.73 14.22 7.54
C HIS A 426 22.34 14.27 8.95
N PRO A 427 22.06 13.29 9.85
CA PRO A 427 22.74 13.20 11.15
C PRO A 427 24.26 13.19 11.01
N ALA A 428 24.93 13.79 11.95
CA ALA A 428 26.38 13.92 11.93
C ALA A 428 27.06 12.57 12.24
N ASP A 429 27.49 11.87 11.19
CA ASP A 429 28.56 10.86 11.30
C ASP A 429 29.93 11.45 10.87
N ASP A 430 29.91 12.55 10.10
CA ASP A 430 31.08 13.32 9.65
C ASP A 430 30.90 14.79 10.01
N ALA A 431 31.86 15.36 10.70
CA ALA A 431 31.84 16.73 11.22
C ALA A 431 31.69 17.85 10.15
N ALA A 432 31.80 17.52 8.87
CA ALA A 432 31.78 18.51 7.78
C ALA A 432 30.36 18.84 7.25
N HIS A 433 29.38 17.94 7.34
CA HIS A 433 28.06 18.10 6.72
C HIS A 433 26.89 17.65 7.61
N GLY A 434 27.16 17.25 8.86
CA GLY A 434 26.15 16.74 9.77
C GLY A 434 25.28 17.83 10.39
N VAL A 435 23.99 17.54 10.51
CA VAL A 435 23.02 18.36 11.23
C VAL A 435 22.73 17.70 12.57
N PRO A 436 23.34 18.14 13.68
CA PRO A 436 23.17 17.47 14.98
C PRO A 436 21.84 17.78 15.66
N THR A 437 21.21 18.92 15.35
CA THR A 437 19.98 19.37 16.01
C THR A 437 19.09 20.16 15.05
N VAL A 438 17.80 20.29 15.40
CA VAL A 438 16.86 21.15 14.66
C VAL A 438 17.28 22.61 14.67
N ALA A 439 18.00 23.07 15.72
CA ALA A 439 18.56 24.42 15.78
C ALA A 439 19.71 24.60 14.76
N ALA A 440 20.59 23.61 14.64
CA ALA A 440 21.64 23.60 13.62
C ALA A 440 21.07 23.60 12.21
N LEU A 441 19.96 22.85 11.97
CA LEU A 441 19.24 22.86 10.70
C LEU A 441 18.69 24.27 10.39
N GLN A 442 18.02 24.89 11.36
CA GLN A 442 17.48 26.23 11.22
C GLN A 442 18.60 27.25 10.88
N ASP A 443 19.72 27.17 11.58
CA ASP A 443 20.85 28.06 11.31
C ASP A 443 21.48 27.81 9.94
N ALA A 444 21.61 26.55 9.52
CA ALA A 444 22.16 26.23 8.20
C ALA A 444 21.30 26.76 7.05
N LEU A 445 19.97 26.65 7.18
CA LEU A 445 19.03 27.00 6.11
C LEU A 445 18.60 28.47 6.14
N PHE A 446 18.43 29.08 7.35
CA PHE A 446 17.74 30.35 7.52
C PHE A 446 18.53 31.41 8.29
N ARG A 447 19.86 31.27 8.42
CA ARG A 447 20.72 32.22 9.15
C ARG A 447 20.56 33.68 8.68
N ARG A 448 20.27 33.89 7.38
CA ARG A 448 20.06 35.23 6.80
C ARG A 448 18.75 35.88 7.26
N ALA A 449 17.71 35.10 7.56
CA ALA A 449 16.42 35.61 8.03
C ALA A 449 16.46 36.08 9.50
N ARG A 450 17.43 35.63 10.28
CA ARG A 450 17.64 36.03 11.69
C ARG A 450 18.44 37.31 11.91
N ARG A 451 19.06 37.89 10.89
CA ARG A 451 19.63 39.21 11.04
C ARG A 451 18.49 40.21 11.18
N PRO A 452 18.31 40.87 12.37
CA PRO A 452 17.41 42.00 12.44
C PRO A 452 17.89 42.98 11.39
N ALA A 453 16.97 43.55 10.62
CA ALA A 453 17.25 44.63 9.71
C ALA A 453 18.10 45.65 10.52
N GLN A 454 19.40 45.71 10.21
CA GLN A 454 20.25 46.75 10.75
C GLN A 454 19.58 48.06 10.33
N SER A 455 19.20 48.85 11.33
CA SER A 455 18.66 50.19 11.20
C SER A 455 19.28 50.87 9.97
N GLY A 456 18.50 50.98 8.89
CA GLY A 456 18.79 51.92 7.85
C GLY A 456 18.77 53.32 8.44
N PRO A 457 19.42 54.29 7.77
CA PRO A 457 19.55 55.63 8.29
C PRO A 457 18.21 56.24 8.67
N GLN A 458 18.14 56.85 9.85
CA GLN A 458 16.97 57.57 10.36
C GLN A 458 16.44 58.47 9.24
N ALA A 459 15.28 58.07 8.68
CA ALA A 459 14.55 58.99 7.83
C ALA A 459 14.10 60.15 8.71
N SER A 460 14.55 61.34 8.35
CA SER A 460 14.07 62.62 8.83
C SER A 460 12.54 62.64 8.83
N SER A 461 11.97 63.21 9.92
CA SER A 461 10.54 63.38 10.14
C SER A 461 9.79 63.80 8.84
N PRO A 462 8.65 63.17 8.56
CA PRO A 462 7.83 63.67 7.47
C PRO A 462 7.23 65.01 7.84
N ALA A 463 7.41 66.01 6.97
CA ALA A 463 6.76 67.28 6.99
C ALA A 463 5.23 67.09 6.96
N SER A 464 4.49 67.93 7.69
CA SER A 464 3.02 67.97 7.74
C SER A 464 2.43 67.98 6.35
N PRO A 465 1.34 67.27 6.07
CA PRO A 465 0.68 67.38 4.77
C PRO A 465 0.03 68.73 4.57
N PRO A 466 0.03 69.28 3.33
CA PRO A 466 -0.66 70.52 3.03
C PRO A 466 -2.18 70.32 3.08
N ASP A 467 -2.86 71.38 3.61
CA ASP A 467 -4.31 71.51 3.58
C ASP A 467 -4.85 71.33 2.15
N ILE A 468 -5.62 70.31 1.90
CA ILE A 468 -6.38 70.21 0.65
C ILE A 468 -7.78 70.74 0.97
N ALA A 469 -8.05 71.94 0.46
CA ALA A 469 -9.35 72.55 0.43
C ALA A 469 -10.36 71.67 -0.29
N ASP A 470 -11.48 71.55 0.37
CA ASP A 470 -12.75 70.98 -0.02
C ASP A 470 -13.28 71.60 -1.30
N ASP A 471 -13.50 70.89 -2.36
CA ASP A 471 -14.45 71.26 -3.39
C ASP A 471 -14.88 70.03 -4.22
N ARG A 472 -16.23 69.83 -4.26
CA ARG A 472 -16.99 69.01 -5.21
C ARG A 472 -17.53 67.65 -4.77
N PHE A 473 -18.63 67.72 -4.03
CA PHE A 473 -19.79 66.87 -4.31
C PHE A 473 -21.10 67.64 -4.05
N PRO A 474 -22.07 67.64 -4.96
CA PRO A 474 -23.31 68.36 -4.79
C PRO A 474 -24.29 67.65 -3.87
N ARG A 475 -24.81 68.35 -2.90
CA ARG A 475 -25.88 67.92 -1.98
C ARG A 475 -27.17 67.68 -2.77
N ALA A 476 -27.70 66.45 -2.72
CA ALA A 476 -29.06 66.16 -3.08
C ALA A 476 -30.00 66.54 -1.91
N ARG A 477 -31.06 67.28 -2.28
CA ARG A 477 -32.04 67.87 -1.40
C ARG A 477 -32.91 66.89 -0.65
N ALA A 478 -33.16 67.20 0.62
CA ALA A 478 -34.18 66.60 1.47
C ALA A 478 -35.60 66.97 0.88
N GLY A 479 -36.47 65.98 0.89
CA GLY A 479 -37.91 66.12 0.62
C GLY A 479 -38.70 65.29 1.57
N HIS A 480 -39.46 65.98 2.35
CA HIS A 480 -40.57 65.69 3.28
C HIS A 480 -41.20 64.26 3.25
N GLY A 481 -41.45 63.72 4.49
CA GLY A 481 -42.46 62.71 4.78
C GLY A 481 -43.89 63.30 4.73
N PRO A 482 -44.92 62.71 5.33
CA PRO A 482 -45.04 61.49 6.12
C PRO A 482 -46.22 60.58 5.61
N GLY A 483 -46.42 59.41 6.11
CA GLY A 483 -47.63 58.61 5.84
C GLY A 483 -47.69 57.30 6.61
N ASP A 484 -48.51 57.33 7.62
CA ASP A 484 -49.05 56.22 8.40
C ASP A 484 -49.51 55.01 7.56
N GLY A 485 -49.45 53.84 8.14
CA GLY A 485 -50.11 52.65 7.61
C GLY A 485 -49.80 51.38 8.39
N THR A 486 -50.46 51.20 9.50
CA THR A 486 -50.71 49.97 10.27
C THR A 486 -51.37 48.87 9.47
N ALA A 487 -50.95 47.64 9.65
CA ALA A 487 -51.71 46.36 9.70
C ALA A 487 -50.69 45.21 9.75
N ALA A 488 -50.49 44.44 10.81
CA ALA A 488 -51.34 43.51 11.55
C ALA A 488 -51.70 42.24 10.77
N PHE A 489 -51.46 41.10 11.48
CA PHE A 489 -51.94 39.72 11.24
C PHE A 489 -51.18 38.93 10.14
N GLY A 490 -50.83 37.66 10.34
CA GLY A 490 -51.30 36.68 11.34
C GLY A 490 -50.46 35.43 11.32
N ASP A 491 -50.51 34.78 12.42
CA ASP A 491 -50.19 33.38 12.72
C ASP A 491 -50.88 32.41 11.76
N SER A 492 -50.24 31.26 11.54
CA SER A 492 -50.89 29.91 11.55
C SER A 492 -49.83 28.88 11.26
N ASP A 493 -49.44 28.14 12.31
CA ASP A 493 -49.87 26.76 12.54
C ASP A 493 -49.20 25.68 11.68
N ASP A 494 -48.37 24.93 12.41
CA ASP A 494 -48.13 23.48 12.21
C ASP A 494 -49.47 22.70 12.20
N PRO A 495 -49.61 21.52 11.59
CA PRO A 495 -49.15 20.29 12.26
C PRO A 495 -48.74 19.10 11.36
N ALA A 496 -47.86 18.32 11.96
CA ALA A 496 -47.87 16.85 12.19
C ALA A 496 -48.58 15.87 11.25
N GLY A 497 -47.93 14.72 11.06
CA GLY A 497 -48.57 13.40 10.84
C GLY A 497 -48.08 12.70 9.58
N GLY A 498 -47.45 11.62 9.73
CA GLY A 498 -47.90 10.24 9.84
C GLY A 498 -47.23 9.39 8.80
N GLU A 499 -46.46 8.47 9.20
CA GLU A 499 -46.58 6.99 9.15
C GLU A 499 -46.76 6.28 7.80
N ASP A 500 -45.98 5.18 7.73
CA ASP A 500 -46.17 3.89 7.02
C ASP A 500 -45.73 3.77 5.57
N GLY A 501 -44.76 2.91 5.31
CA GLY A 501 -44.84 1.45 5.18
C GLY A 501 -44.59 1.00 3.76
N ALA A 502 -43.51 0.36 3.54
CA ALA A 502 -43.29 -0.90 2.81
C ALA A 502 -41.78 -1.13 2.58
#